data_da5ddc193da12613a8b11e7ce3b9f217
#
_entry.id   da5ddc193da12613a8b11e7ce3b9f217
#
_cell.length_a   1.000
_cell.length_b   1.000
_cell.length_c   1.000
_cell.angle_alpha   90.00
_cell.angle_beta   90.00
_cell.angle_gamma   90.00
#
_symmetry.space_group_name_H-M   'P 1'
#
loop_
_entity.id
_entity.type
_entity.pdbx_description
1 polymer ?
#
loop_
_entity_poly.entity_id
_entity_poly.type
_entity_poly.pdbx_seq_one_letter_code
_entity_poly.pdbx_strand_id
1 'polypeptide(L)'
;METGDDLIDRQYLVSVYLQASAYDEHSPACGGMYGVWNMDDEMNYHGDIHLNYNSQGGFYSMFSSNRPELAMPYYRFLEGMIPEGRRRAKEELELVHPSLKGKSCRGLLFPVSALGIGGFYCTYWQQTVNAPFNVPLFSWYYEYTGDETFLRERAYPFIRECGDFYEDYIQKERYGNSYRYTITTGGHENSWDLNPPSDVAFVEQTFRLLLRYSQILNMDADRRDKWQDIVDHLPTYKVIMPTRQPNQGLPVYAKNEAGWDAPNHMIQLHAAYPCEVLNLASSPEALQIARNTVHYYFVAQEGYKLMNELGLSAYVMGARVAFDPEILIDKMRYQAETAGKNFLITDGHHCLEKSAIMEAVHSMMLQTVDDVLYLFPDWMKKPASFTRLRAKGGFLVSASYDGCLLYTSPSPRDMRRS
;
A
#
# COMPACT_ATOMS: atom_id res chain seq x y z
N MET A 1 16.77 7.91 13.69
CA MET A 1 16.55 6.45 13.66
C MET A 1 17.85 5.79 14.03
N GLU A 2 17.84 4.92 15.01
CA GLU A 2 18.97 4.12 15.44
C GLU A 2 18.47 2.69 15.66
N THR A 3 18.82 1.80 14.74
CA THR A 3 18.38 0.39 14.79
C THR A 3 19.41 -0.50 15.52
N GLY A 4 20.57 0.05 15.84
CA GLY A 4 21.71 -0.73 16.30
C GLY A 4 22.39 -1.55 15.19
N ASP A 5 22.07 -1.27 13.93
CA ASP A 5 22.63 -1.87 12.73
C ASP A 5 23.05 -0.78 11.75
N ASP A 6 24.34 -0.52 11.65
CA ASP A 6 24.91 0.57 10.84
C ASP A 6 24.52 0.48 9.36
N LEU A 7 24.28 -0.73 8.84
CA LEU A 7 23.93 -0.93 7.45
C LEU A 7 22.47 -0.50 7.20
N ILE A 8 21.55 -0.88 8.08
CA ILE A 8 20.14 -0.48 8.03
C ILE A 8 20.02 1.03 8.26
N ASP A 9 20.72 1.59 9.26
CA ASP A 9 20.71 3.02 9.56
C ASP A 9 21.23 3.85 8.38
N ARG A 10 22.29 3.39 7.73
CA ARG A 10 22.80 4.01 6.51
C ARG A 10 21.77 3.94 5.37
N GLN A 11 21.16 2.78 5.13
CA GLN A 11 20.18 2.63 4.06
C GLN A 11 18.91 3.46 4.31
N TYR A 12 18.52 3.61 5.58
CA TYR A 12 17.46 4.52 5.99
C TYR A 12 17.80 5.97 5.59
N LEU A 13 18.98 6.46 5.91
CA LEU A 13 19.41 7.83 5.56
C LEU A 13 19.49 8.04 4.05
N VAL A 14 19.96 7.06 3.31
CA VAL A 14 19.99 7.10 1.83
C VAL A 14 18.56 7.20 1.28
N SER A 15 17.62 6.43 1.80
CA SER A 15 16.21 6.48 1.36
C SER A 15 15.58 7.86 1.63
N VAL A 16 15.85 8.45 2.80
CA VAL A 16 15.42 9.83 3.12
C VAL A 16 16.00 10.84 2.12
N TYR A 17 17.29 10.72 1.83
CA TYR A 17 17.98 11.60 0.89
C TYR A 17 17.41 11.47 -0.53
N LEU A 18 17.15 10.25 -0.99
CA LEU A 18 16.57 10.00 -2.31
C LEU A 18 15.19 10.62 -2.46
N GLN A 19 14.32 10.43 -1.48
CA GLN A 19 12.97 11.03 -1.51
C GLN A 19 13.04 12.56 -1.51
N ALA A 20 13.87 13.15 -0.63
CA ALA A 20 14.02 14.60 -0.54
C ALA A 20 14.71 15.21 -1.80
N SER A 21 15.49 14.42 -2.52
CA SER A 21 16.12 14.86 -3.78
C SER A 21 15.19 14.71 -4.99
N ALA A 22 14.24 13.77 -4.93
CA ALA A 22 13.31 13.49 -6.01
C ALA A 22 12.06 14.38 -5.98
N TYR A 23 11.64 14.81 -4.80
CA TYR A 23 10.36 15.49 -4.61
C TYR A 23 10.48 16.73 -3.74
N ASP A 24 9.75 17.75 -4.14
CA ASP A 24 9.55 19.01 -3.42
C ASP A 24 8.06 19.39 -3.52
N GLU A 25 7.49 19.97 -2.46
CA GLU A 25 6.06 20.32 -2.44
C GLU A 25 5.64 21.27 -3.56
N HIS A 26 6.57 22.05 -4.09
CA HIS A 26 6.33 23.02 -5.15
C HIS A 26 6.67 22.48 -6.56
N SER A 27 7.18 21.26 -6.66
CA SER A 27 7.51 20.67 -7.96
C SER A 27 6.29 20.70 -8.89
N PRO A 28 6.43 21.19 -10.13
CA PRO A 28 5.31 21.31 -11.07
C PRO A 28 4.87 19.96 -11.63
N ALA A 29 5.73 18.96 -11.56
CA ALA A 29 5.49 17.61 -12.07
C ALA A 29 5.93 16.55 -11.04
N CYS A 30 5.29 15.40 -11.11
CA CYS A 30 5.72 14.22 -10.39
C CYS A 30 6.81 13.49 -11.20
N GLY A 31 7.84 12.99 -10.52
CA GLY A 31 8.81 12.08 -11.12
C GLY A 31 8.19 10.71 -11.42
N GLY A 32 8.71 10.03 -12.44
CA GLY A 32 8.33 8.65 -12.78
C GLY A 32 8.93 7.62 -11.80
N MET A 33 8.94 6.35 -12.21
CA MET A 33 9.43 5.22 -11.41
C MET A 33 10.85 5.41 -10.86
N TYR A 34 11.69 6.13 -11.60
CA TYR A 34 13.07 6.43 -11.23
C TYR A 34 13.25 7.75 -10.48
N GLY A 35 12.16 8.44 -10.15
CA GLY A 35 12.21 9.81 -9.64
C GLY A 35 12.55 10.79 -10.77
N VAL A 36 13.56 11.64 -10.53
CA VAL A 36 14.04 12.65 -11.50
C VAL A 36 15.31 12.21 -12.24
N TRP A 37 15.73 10.97 -12.06
CA TRP A 37 16.95 10.42 -12.67
C TRP A 37 16.63 9.44 -13.77
N ASN A 38 17.58 9.31 -14.69
CA ASN A 38 17.66 8.17 -15.60
C ASN A 38 18.71 7.21 -15.06
N MET A 39 18.39 5.93 -15.04
CA MET A 39 19.34 4.89 -14.62
C MET A 39 20.21 4.43 -15.78
N ASP A 40 19.68 4.50 -17.01
CA ASP A 40 20.33 4.12 -18.26
C ASP A 40 19.97 5.09 -19.38
N ASP A 41 20.68 5.02 -20.52
CA ASP A 41 20.39 5.81 -21.72
C ASP A 41 19.02 5.44 -22.33
N GLU A 42 18.61 4.19 -22.18
CA GLU A 42 17.26 3.70 -22.53
C GLU A 42 16.51 3.37 -21.23
N MET A 43 15.53 4.20 -20.87
CA MET A 43 14.73 3.96 -19.67
C MET A 43 13.76 2.82 -19.87
N ASN A 44 13.82 1.82 -19.02
CA ASN A 44 12.78 0.82 -18.90
C ASN A 44 11.43 1.49 -18.60
N TYR A 45 10.36 0.95 -19.15
CA TYR A 45 9.00 1.50 -19.01
C TYR A 45 8.89 2.99 -19.39
N HIS A 46 9.84 3.50 -20.22
CA HIS A 46 9.86 4.89 -20.70
C HIS A 46 9.90 5.96 -19.58
N GLY A 47 10.29 5.59 -18.37
CA GLY A 47 10.27 6.48 -17.20
C GLY A 47 8.87 6.93 -16.80
N ASP A 48 7.86 6.13 -17.10
CA ASP A 48 6.45 6.44 -16.82
C ASP A 48 6.14 6.49 -15.30
N ILE A 49 4.93 6.90 -14.98
CA ILE A 49 4.35 6.78 -13.66
C ILE A 49 3.52 5.48 -13.65
N HIS A 50 3.98 4.49 -12.91
CA HIS A 50 3.38 3.18 -12.81
C HIS A 50 2.44 3.09 -11.62
N LEU A 51 1.12 2.92 -11.88
CA LEU A 51 0.06 3.09 -10.89
C LEU A 51 -0.41 1.79 -10.23
N ASN A 52 0.24 0.67 -10.53
CA ASN A 52 -0.09 -0.62 -9.90
C ASN A 52 0.86 -1.00 -8.76
N TYR A 53 1.58 -0.08 -8.18
CA TYR A 53 2.45 -0.17 -7.01
C TYR A 53 3.67 0.78 -7.07
N ASN A 54 4.43 0.77 -8.17
CA ASN A 54 5.79 1.31 -8.24
C ASN A 54 5.86 2.80 -7.86
N SER A 55 4.96 3.60 -8.41
CA SER A 55 4.94 5.03 -8.07
C SER A 55 4.47 5.26 -6.65
N GLN A 56 3.46 4.53 -6.18
CA GLN A 56 2.98 4.64 -4.80
C GLN A 56 4.04 4.23 -3.78
N GLY A 57 4.82 3.19 -4.10
CA GLY A 57 5.90 2.68 -3.24
C GLY A 57 6.91 3.76 -2.86
N GLY A 58 7.23 4.67 -3.79
CA GLY A 58 8.12 5.81 -3.54
C GLY A 58 7.61 6.80 -2.50
N PHE A 59 6.29 6.84 -2.25
CA PHE A 59 5.65 7.80 -1.32
C PHE A 59 5.28 7.21 0.03
N TYR A 60 5.23 5.89 0.17
CA TYR A 60 4.66 5.24 1.34
C TYR A 60 5.29 5.67 2.67
N SER A 61 6.60 5.80 2.75
CA SER A 61 7.30 6.17 3.98
C SER A 61 7.31 7.67 4.30
N MET A 62 6.78 8.52 3.42
CA MET A 62 6.82 9.97 3.62
C MET A 62 5.95 10.41 4.81
N PHE A 63 4.83 9.74 5.04
CA PHE A 63 3.90 10.09 6.11
C PHE A 63 4.46 9.74 7.49
N SER A 64 4.84 8.49 7.69
CA SER A 64 5.44 7.99 8.94
C SER A 64 6.77 8.67 9.25
N SER A 65 7.59 9.01 8.24
CA SER A 65 8.84 9.76 8.41
C SER A 65 8.66 11.26 8.70
N ASN A 66 7.41 11.75 8.82
CA ASN A 66 7.08 13.16 9.06
C ASN A 66 7.47 14.10 7.91
N ARG A 67 7.24 13.70 6.66
CA ARG A 67 7.50 14.48 5.43
C ARG A 67 6.34 14.40 4.44
N PRO A 68 5.07 14.57 4.88
CA PRO A 68 3.90 14.40 4.00
C PRO A 68 3.85 15.43 2.85
N GLU A 69 4.51 16.58 3.01
CA GLU A 69 4.61 17.63 2.00
C GLU A 69 5.27 17.15 0.70
N LEU A 70 6.17 16.17 0.77
CA LEU A 70 6.83 15.59 -0.41
C LEU A 70 5.87 14.83 -1.33
N ALA A 71 4.69 14.44 -0.84
CA ALA A 71 3.67 13.78 -1.66
C ALA A 71 2.81 14.75 -2.50
N MET A 72 2.93 16.06 -2.31
CA MET A 72 2.08 17.07 -2.97
C MET A 72 2.14 17.05 -4.50
N PRO A 73 3.29 16.84 -5.17
CA PRO A 73 3.34 16.72 -6.63
C PRO A 73 2.56 15.51 -7.15
N TYR A 74 2.58 14.41 -6.42
CA TYR A 74 1.86 13.19 -6.79
C TYR A 74 0.34 13.38 -6.72
N TYR A 75 -0.16 14.05 -5.69
CA TYR A 75 -1.59 14.39 -5.61
C TYR A 75 -2.03 15.28 -6.78
N ARG A 76 -1.26 16.32 -7.12
CA ARG A 76 -1.58 17.18 -8.28
C ARG A 76 -1.60 16.37 -9.58
N PHE A 77 -0.66 15.44 -9.74
CA PHE A 77 -0.63 14.55 -10.88
C PHE A 77 -1.90 13.67 -10.95
N LEU A 78 -2.27 13.01 -9.84
CA LEU A 78 -3.47 12.15 -9.80
C LEU A 78 -4.76 12.94 -10.05
N GLU A 79 -4.88 14.14 -9.47
CA GLU A 79 -6.02 15.02 -9.68
C GLU A 79 -6.15 15.46 -11.14
N GLY A 80 -5.03 15.71 -11.80
CA GLY A 80 -4.99 16.01 -13.24
C GLY A 80 -5.51 14.87 -14.12
N MET A 81 -5.44 13.62 -13.63
CA MET A 81 -5.94 12.44 -14.33
C MET A 81 -7.46 12.23 -14.18
N ILE A 82 -8.11 12.85 -13.20
CA ILE A 82 -9.53 12.62 -12.88
C ILE A 82 -10.46 12.77 -14.08
N PRO A 83 -10.40 13.86 -14.89
CA PRO A 83 -11.32 14.04 -16.01
C PRO A 83 -11.27 12.88 -17.02
N GLU A 84 -10.08 12.45 -17.39
CA GLU A 84 -9.89 11.34 -18.32
C GLU A 84 -10.25 10.00 -17.67
N GLY A 85 -9.95 9.80 -16.39
CA GLY A 85 -10.35 8.61 -15.64
C GLY A 85 -11.87 8.42 -15.60
N ARG A 86 -12.64 9.51 -15.41
CA ARG A 86 -14.11 9.51 -15.48
C ARG A 86 -14.61 9.13 -16.88
N ARG A 87 -14.03 9.72 -17.92
CA ARG A 87 -14.39 9.44 -19.31
C ARG A 87 -14.19 7.96 -19.62
N ARG A 88 -13.04 7.40 -19.24
CA ARG A 88 -12.71 6.00 -19.51
C ARG A 88 -13.57 5.02 -18.73
N ALA A 89 -13.87 5.31 -17.48
CA ALA A 89 -14.81 4.50 -16.70
C ALA A 89 -16.20 4.44 -17.35
N LYS A 90 -16.63 5.54 -17.97
CA LYS A 90 -17.91 5.64 -18.63
C LYS A 90 -17.96 5.02 -20.02
N GLU A 91 -16.88 5.15 -20.79
CA GLU A 91 -16.92 4.94 -22.25
C GLU A 91 -16.03 3.80 -22.74
N GLU A 92 -15.00 3.38 -21.98
CA GLU A 92 -13.91 2.55 -22.50
C GLU A 92 -13.53 1.39 -21.57
N LEU A 93 -14.48 0.79 -20.84
CA LEU A 93 -14.19 -0.35 -19.97
C LEU A 93 -13.64 -1.57 -20.71
N GLU A 94 -13.92 -1.74 -22.00
CA GLU A 94 -13.35 -2.79 -22.82
C GLU A 94 -11.82 -2.72 -22.97
N LEU A 95 -11.19 -1.57 -22.69
CA LEU A 95 -9.74 -1.47 -22.63
C LEU A 95 -9.14 -2.31 -21.49
N VAL A 96 -9.90 -2.54 -20.44
CA VAL A 96 -9.50 -3.44 -19.35
C VAL A 96 -9.64 -4.90 -19.79
N HIS A 97 -10.82 -5.27 -20.27
CA HIS A 97 -11.09 -6.63 -20.75
C HIS A 97 -12.26 -6.64 -21.74
N PRO A 98 -12.19 -7.40 -22.86
CA PRO A 98 -13.23 -7.44 -23.88
C PRO A 98 -14.63 -7.80 -23.38
N SER A 99 -14.75 -8.57 -22.29
CA SER A 99 -16.05 -8.92 -21.69
C SER A 99 -16.79 -7.72 -21.07
N LEU A 100 -16.11 -6.58 -20.92
CA LEU A 100 -16.68 -5.35 -20.37
C LEU A 100 -17.23 -4.42 -21.47
N LYS A 101 -17.21 -4.86 -22.73
CA LYS A 101 -17.73 -4.08 -23.85
C LYS A 101 -19.18 -3.67 -23.64
N GLY A 102 -19.41 -2.37 -23.77
CA GLY A 102 -20.75 -1.79 -23.59
C GLY A 102 -21.17 -1.60 -22.12
N LYS A 103 -20.31 -1.95 -21.15
CA LYS A 103 -20.52 -1.57 -19.75
C LYS A 103 -20.01 -0.14 -19.52
N SER A 104 -20.63 0.51 -18.52
CA SER A 104 -20.33 1.89 -18.13
C SER A 104 -20.38 2.00 -16.62
N CYS A 105 -19.38 2.65 -16.02
CA CYS A 105 -19.34 2.94 -14.59
C CYS A 105 -19.13 4.44 -14.38
N ARG A 106 -19.65 4.94 -13.26
CA ARG A 106 -19.24 6.24 -12.71
C ARG A 106 -17.81 6.16 -12.21
N GLY A 107 -17.29 7.25 -11.67
CA GLY A 107 -16.01 7.28 -10.95
C GLY A 107 -14.79 7.13 -11.85
N LEU A 108 -13.73 6.50 -11.32
CA LEU A 108 -12.39 6.56 -11.91
C LEU A 108 -11.92 5.21 -12.43
N LEU A 109 -11.42 5.20 -13.67
CA LEU A 109 -10.64 4.11 -14.23
C LEU A 109 -9.26 4.64 -14.66
N PHE A 110 -8.20 4.27 -13.93
CA PHE A 110 -6.83 4.65 -14.24
C PHE A 110 -6.09 3.49 -14.92
N PRO A 111 -5.21 3.77 -15.91
CA PRO A 111 -4.34 2.76 -16.52
C PRO A 111 -3.24 2.35 -15.53
N VAL A 112 -2.49 1.31 -15.89
CA VAL A 112 -1.24 0.96 -15.19
C VAL A 112 -0.19 2.04 -15.38
N SER A 113 -0.06 2.56 -16.60
CA SER A 113 0.98 3.52 -16.96
C SER A 113 0.41 4.88 -17.35
N ALA A 114 1.04 5.94 -16.86
CA ALA A 114 0.72 7.32 -17.18
C ALA A 114 1.98 8.15 -17.37
N LEU A 115 1.88 9.25 -18.11
CA LEU A 115 2.96 10.20 -18.31
C LEU A 115 2.91 11.28 -17.22
N GLY A 116 4.04 11.69 -16.69
CA GLY A 116 4.15 12.70 -15.63
C GLY A 116 3.54 14.07 -15.95
N ILE A 117 3.20 14.31 -17.19
CA ILE A 117 2.50 15.52 -17.68
C ILE A 117 0.97 15.33 -17.77
N GLY A 118 0.41 14.24 -17.21
CA GLY A 118 -1.03 13.98 -17.18
C GLY A 118 -1.59 13.22 -18.38
N GLY A 119 -0.75 12.65 -19.24
CA GLY A 119 -1.18 11.79 -20.35
C GLY A 119 -1.35 10.33 -19.91
N PHE A 120 -2.40 9.66 -20.39
CA PHE A 120 -2.52 8.22 -20.25
C PHE A 120 -1.69 7.50 -21.30
N TYR A 121 -0.77 6.69 -20.85
CA TYR A 121 -0.12 5.68 -21.69
C TYR A 121 -0.88 4.37 -21.49
N CYS A 122 -1.57 3.93 -22.53
CA CYS A 122 -2.69 3.00 -22.42
C CYS A 122 -2.28 1.54 -22.26
N THR A 123 -2.08 1.08 -21.04
CA THR A 123 -2.24 -0.33 -20.73
C THR A 123 -2.99 -0.49 -19.41
N TYR A 124 -3.83 -1.52 -19.33
CA TYR A 124 -4.59 -1.83 -18.10
C TYR A 124 -4.18 -3.17 -17.51
N TRP A 125 -3.55 -4.04 -18.27
CA TRP A 125 -3.21 -5.41 -17.89
C TRP A 125 -4.35 -6.13 -17.15
N GLN A 126 -5.59 -5.89 -17.60
CA GLN A 126 -6.86 -6.35 -17.03
C GLN A 126 -7.15 -5.80 -15.60
N GLN A 127 -6.39 -4.85 -15.09
CA GLN A 127 -6.54 -4.30 -13.74
C GLN A 127 -7.55 -3.16 -13.69
N THR A 128 -8.41 -3.15 -12.66
CA THR A 128 -9.34 -2.05 -12.34
C THR A 128 -8.89 -1.26 -11.11
N VAL A 129 -7.91 -1.76 -10.37
CA VAL A 129 -7.52 -1.29 -9.04
C VAL A 129 -6.58 -0.08 -9.03
N ASN A 130 -6.09 0.37 -10.20
CA ASN A 130 -5.03 1.39 -10.25
C ASN A 130 -5.44 2.77 -9.71
N ALA A 131 -6.73 3.15 -9.74
CA ALA A 131 -7.21 4.33 -9.05
C ALA A 131 -7.33 4.09 -7.53
N PRO A 132 -8.02 3.05 -7.05
CA PRO A 132 -8.07 2.70 -5.62
C PRO A 132 -6.71 2.45 -4.98
N PHE A 133 -5.71 2.03 -5.72
CA PHE A 133 -4.35 1.85 -5.22
C PHE A 133 -3.74 3.14 -4.62
N ASN A 134 -4.33 4.30 -4.93
CA ASN A 134 -3.93 5.59 -4.39
C ASN A 134 -4.79 6.04 -3.19
N VAL A 135 -5.86 5.34 -2.88
CA VAL A 135 -6.73 5.65 -1.73
C VAL A 135 -5.96 5.68 -0.40
N PRO A 136 -5.04 4.74 -0.11
CA PRO A 136 -4.21 4.81 1.10
C PRO A 136 -3.46 6.13 1.21
N LEU A 137 -2.79 6.59 0.16
CA LEU A 137 -2.00 7.82 0.18
C LEU A 137 -2.86 9.05 0.49
N PHE A 138 -4.05 9.16 -0.12
CA PHE A 138 -4.99 10.25 0.18
C PHE A 138 -5.49 10.19 1.62
N SER A 139 -5.81 9.00 2.14
CA SER A 139 -6.26 8.87 3.53
C SER A 139 -5.14 9.17 4.51
N TRP A 140 -3.92 8.69 4.26
CA TRP A 140 -2.78 8.88 5.15
C TRP A 140 -2.37 10.35 5.30
N TYR A 141 -2.49 11.17 4.26
CA TYR A 141 -2.21 12.58 4.43
C TYR A 141 -3.04 13.17 5.57
N TYR A 142 -4.36 12.97 5.54
CA TYR A 142 -5.24 13.39 6.63
C TYR A 142 -4.96 12.68 7.95
N GLU A 143 -4.83 11.36 7.93
CA GLU A 143 -4.67 10.57 9.14
C GLU A 143 -3.37 10.92 9.90
N TYR A 144 -2.30 11.20 9.18
CA TYR A 144 -1.01 11.57 9.78
C TYR A 144 -0.88 13.07 10.07
N THR A 145 -1.61 13.96 9.40
CA THR A 145 -1.49 15.43 9.61
C THR A 145 -2.62 16.03 10.41
N GLY A 146 -3.82 15.45 10.35
CA GLY A 146 -5.06 16.02 10.87
C GLY A 146 -5.59 17.17 10.02
N ASP A 147 -5.17 17.30 8.76
CA ASP A 147 -5.61 18.39 7.86
C ASP A 147 -7.01 18.09 7.31
N GLU A 148 -8.03 18.64 7.97
CA GLU A 148 -9.43 18.50 7.54
C GLU A 148 -9.73 19.22 6.22
N THR A 149 -8.97 20.24 5.86
CA THR A 149 -9.12 20.93 4.56
C THR A 149 -8.71 19.97 3.44
N PHE A 150 -7.56 19.33 3.58
CA PHE A 150 -7.11 18.31 2.64
C PHE A 150 -8.12 17.15 2.56
N LEU A 151 -8.63 16.69 3.70
CA LEU A 151 -9.65 15.64 3.73
C LEU A 151 -10.87 16.03 2.91
N ARG A 152 -11.42 17.21 3.17
CA ARG A 152 -12.67 17.71 2.56
C ARG A 152 -12.53 18.01 1.08
N GLU A 153 -11.44 18.66 0.69
CA GLU A 153 -11.29 19.22 -0.65
C GLU A 153 -10.58 18.28 -1.63
N ARG A 154 -9.78 17.33 -1.13
CA ARG A 154 -8.95 16.47 -1.98
C ARG A 154 -9.16 15.00 -1.71
N ALA A 155 -8.95 14.51 -0.47
CA ALA A 155 -8.99 13.08 -0.18
C ALA A 155 -10.39 12.49 -0.35
N TYR A 156 -11.39 13.08 0.29
CA TYR A 156 -12.76 12.56 0.23
C TYR A 156 -13.34 12.55 -1.18
N PRO A 157 -13.23 13.61 -2.01
CA PRO A 157 -13.67 13.56 -3.39
C PRO A 157 -13.01 12.46 -4.21
N PHE A 158 -11.69 12.25 -4.09
CA PHE A 158 -10.98 11.21 -4.80
C PHE A 158 -11.46 9.80 -4.37
N ILE A 159 -11.52 9.56 -3.06
CA ILE A 159 -11.96 8.26 -2.48
C ILE A 159 -13.41 7.98 -2.88
N ARG A 160 -14.27 9.00 -2.89
CA ARG A 160 -15.67 8.87 -3.30
C ARG A 160 -15.81 8.44 -4.76
N GLU A 161 -14.99 8.97 -5.64
CA GLU A 161 -15.01 8.56 -7.05
C GLU A 161 -14.49 7.13 -7.25
N CYS A 162 -13.53 6.68 -6.46
CA CYS A 162 -13.15 5.27 -6.44
C CYS A 162 -14.32 4.41 -5.97
N GLY A 163 -15.06 4.84 -4.94
CA GLY A 163 -16.27 4.17 -4.47
C GLY A 163 -17.40 4.15 -5.51
N ASP A 164 -17.62 5.27 -6.21
CA ASP A 164 -18.60 5.36 -7.29
C ASP A 164 -18.35 4.34 -8.40
N PHE A 165 -17.07 4.13 -8.75
CA PHE A 165 -16.70 3.10 -9.73
C PHE A 165 -17.11 1.70 -9.25
N TYR A 166 -16.75 1.33 -8.03
CA TYR A 166 -17.04 -0.01 -7.54
C TYR A 166 -18.50 -0.23 -7.17
N GLU A 167 -19.26 0.80 -6.81
CA GLU A 167 -20.72 0.67 -6.68
C GLU A 167 -21.42 0.21 -7.97
N ASP A 168 -20.85 0.60 -9.13
CA ASP A 168 -21.38 0.23 -10.45
C ASP A 168 -20.72 -1.03 -11.01
N TYR A 169 -19.49 -1.33 -10.60
CA TYR A 169 -18.66 -2.39 -11.20
C TYR A 169 -18.88 -3.75 -10.56
N ILE A 170 -18.93 -3.82 -9.21
CA ILE A 170 -19.06 -5.09 -8.47
C ILE A 170 -20.42 -5.77 -8.78
N GLN A 171 -20.38 -7.10 -8.77
CA GLN A 171 -21.57 -7.89 -9.09
C GLN A 171 -22.15 -8.50 -7.82
N LYS A 172 -23.46 -8.42 -7.67
CA LYS A 172 -24.19 -9.08 -6.57
C LYS A 172 -24.60 -10.47 -7.03
N GLU A 173 -24.15 -11.50 -6.33
CA GLU A 173 -24.49 -12.89 -6.63
C GLU A 173 -25.06 -13.62 -5.41
N ARG A 174 -25.86 -14.65 -5.64
CA ARG A 174 -26.37 -15.51 -4.57
C ARG A 174 -25.23 -16.31 -3.94
N TYR A 175 -25.13 -16.30 -2.61
CA TYR A 175 -24.14 -17.06 -1.86
C TYR A 175 -24.79 -17.74 -0.65
N GLY A 176 -24.92 -19.06 -0.70
CA GLY A 176 -25.67 -19.81 0.30
C GLY A 176 -27.14 -19.35 0.40
N ASN A 177 -27.56 -19.00 1.60
CA ASN A 177 -28.90 -18.45 1.88
C ASN A 177 -28.99 -16.93 1.79
N SER A 178 -27.88 -16.26 1.42
CA SER A 178 -27.77 -14.81 1.30
C SER A 178 -27.19 -14.45 -0.07
N TYR A 179 -26.39 -13.39 -0.12
CA TYR A 179 -25.63 -12.96 -1.30
C TYR A 179 -24.26 -12.46 -0.87
N ARG A 180 -23.40 -12.29 -1.84
CA ARG A 180 -22.13 -11.57 -1.71
C ARG A 180 -21.91 -10.65 -2.91
N TYR A 181 -21.02 -9.71 -2.79
CA TYR A 181 -20.47 -8.99 -3.92
C TYR A 181 -19.26 -9.73 -4.47
N THR A 182 -19.07 -9.67 -5.78
CA THR A 182 -17.92 -10.27 -6.46
C THR A 182 -17.23 -9.25 -7.34
N ILE A 183 -15.92 -9.42 -7.50
CA ILE A 183 -15.06 -8.57 -8.30
C ILE A 183 -14.32 -9.48 -9.29
N THR A 184 -14.49 -9.25 -10.58
CA THR A 184 -13.69 -9.93 -11.61
C THR A 184 -12.75 -8.91 -12.23
N THR A 185 -11.44 -9.12 -12.08
CA THR A 185 -10.40 -8.17 -12.47
C THR A 185 -9.06 -8.87 -12.58
N GLY A 186 -8.05 -8.20 -13.11
CA GLY A 186 -6.68 -8.69 -13.07
C GLY A 186 -6.04 -8.44 -11.72
N GLY A 187 -6.13 -9.38 -10.81
CA GLY A 187 -5.42 -9.33 -9.53
C GLY A 187 -3.90 -9.38 -9.69
N HIS A 188 -3.44 -9.98 -10.78
CA HIS A 188 -2.07 -9.94 -11.27
C HIS A 188 -2.09 -9.47 -12.73
N GLU A 189 -0.99 -8.89 -13.19
CA GLU A 189 -0.84 -8.40 -14.56
C GLU A 189 -1.22 -9.47 -15.59
N ASN A 190 -2.08 -9.08 -16.54
CA ASN A 190 -2.59 -9.96 -17.60
C ASN A 190 -3.36 -11.21 -17.10
N SER A 191 -3.86 -11.20 -15.87
CA SER A 191 -4.80 -12.20 -15.36
C SER A 191 -6.24 -11.69 -15.45
N TRP A 192 -7.21 -12.60 -15.32
CA TRP A 192 -8.63 -12.25 -15.22
C TRP A 192 -9.27 -13.17 -14.20
N ASP A 193 -9.29 -12.71 -12.97
CA ASP A 193 -9.55 -13.52 -11.79
C ASP A 193 -10.83 -13.12 -11.07
N LEU A 194 -11.46 -14.08 -10.40
CA LEU A 194 -12.57 -13.82 -9.49
C LEU A 194 -12.02 -13.55 -8.09
N ASN A 195 -12.44 -12.45 -7.50
CA ASN A 195 -12.17 -12.05 -6.12
C ASN A 195 -10.67 -12.11 -5.74
N PRO A 196 -9.77 -11.46 -6.49
CA PRO A 196 -8.38 -11.39 -6.03
C PRO A 196 -8.31 -10.60 -4.73
N PRO A 197 -7.63 -11.13 -3.67
CA PRO A 197 -7.57 -10.48 -2.35
C PRO A 197 -7.03 -9.05 -2.39
N SER A 198 -6.12 -8.76 -3.30
CA SER A 198 -5.63 -7.39 -3.55
C SER A 198 -6.78 -6.42 -3.79
N ASP A 199 -7.61 -6.72 -4.79
CA ASP A 199 -8.70 -5.83 -5.21
C ASP A 199 -9.81 -5.79 -4.18
N VAL A 200 -10.14 -6.94 -3.56
CA VAL A 200 -11.08 -6.99 -2.44
C VAL A 200 -10.63 -6.08 -1.31
N ALA A 201 -9.34 -6.08 -0.96
CA ALA A 201 -8.79 -5.24 0.11
C ALA A 201 -8.89 -3.74 -0.20
N PHE A 202 -8.57 -3.33 -1.43
CA PHE A 202 -8.70 -1.91 -1.83
C PHE A 202 -10.15 -1.45 -1.87
N VAL A 203 -11.07 -2.32 -2.31
CA VAL A 203 -12.51 -2.02 -2.30
C VAL A 203 -13.00 -1.93 -0.85
N GLU A 204 -12.64 -2.87 0.01
CA GLU A 204 -12.98 -2.83 1.44
C GLU A 204 -12.48 -1.55 2.10
N GLN A 205 -11.20 -1.20 1.93
CA GLN A 205 -10.63 0.02 2.47
C GLN A 205 -11.37 1.26 1.97
N THR A 206 -11.64 1.33 0.65
CA THR A 206 -12.34 2.47 0.05
C THR A 206 -13.70 2.70 0.73
N PHE A 207 -14.52 1.66 0.89
CA PHE A 207 -15.84 1.83 1.51
C PHE A 207 -15.78 2.06 3.02
N ARG A 208 -14.83 1.45 3.75
CA ARG A 208 -14.60 1.75 5.16
C ARG A 208 -14.19 3.22 5.38
N LEU A 209 -13.34 3.76 4.53
CA LEU A 209 -12.94 5.17 4.59
C LEU A 209 -14.10 6.10 4.22
N LEU A 210 -14.92 5.75 3.22
CA LEU A 210 -16.13 6.51 2.89
C LEU A 210 -17.11 6.56 4.05
N LEU A 211 -17.37 5.43 4.71
CA LEU A 211 -18.20 5.38 5.91
C LEU A 211 -17.66 6.31 7.00
N ARG A 212 -16.39 6.20 7.32
CA ARG A 212 -15.73 7.01 8.36
C ARG A 212 -15.72 8.50 8.01
N TYR A 213 -15.24 8.85 6.82
CA TYR A 213 -15.05 10.25 6.45
C TYR A 213 -16.36 10.97 6.13
N SER A 214 -17.36 10.27 5.60
CA SER A 214 -18.70 10.85 5.44
C SER A 214 -19.32 11.28 6.77
N GLN A 215 -19.03 10.55 7.86
CA GLN A 215 -19.46 10.92 9.20
C GLN A 215 -18.71 12.15 9.71
N ILE A 216 -17.38 12.17 9.60
CA ILE A 216 -16.53 13.30 10.01
C ILE A 216 -16.93 14.57 9.26
N LEU A 217 -17.15 14.48 7.96
CA LEU A 217 -17.48 15.63 7.10
C LEU A 217 -18.95 15.98 7.07
N ASN A 218 -19.82 15.14 7.66
CA ASN A 218 -21.29 15.22 7.57
C ASN A 218 -21.79 15.27 6.11
N MET A 219 -21.29 14.36 5.26
CA MET A 219 -21.61 14.24 3.83
C MET A 219 -22.20 12.87 3.51
N ASP A 220 -22.89 12.74 2.38
CA ASP A 220 -23.37 11.48 1.76
C ASP A 220 -24.06 10.52 2.77
N ALA A 221 -24.85 11.04 3.73
CA ALA A 221 -25.48 10.24 4.76
C ALA A 221 -26.45 9.19 4.18
N ASP A 222 -27.08 9.50 3.05
CA ASP A 222 -28.02 8.64 2.32
C ASP A 222 -27.35 7.45 1.63
N ARG A 223 -26.02 7.45 1.51
CA ARG A 223 -25.27 6.36 0.85
C ARG A 223 -24.66 5.36 1.84
N ARG A 224 -24.60 5.70 3.12
CA ARG A 224 -23.87 4.89 4.14
C ARG A 224 -24.41 3.48 4.26
N ASP A 225 -25.74 3.29 4.21
CA ASP A 225 -26.33 1.95 4.29
C ASP A 225 -25.89 1.06 3.12
N LYS A 226 -25.78 1.63 1.92
CA LYS A 226 -25.27 0.91 0.75
C LYS A 226 -23.78 0.57 0.90
N TRP A 227 -22.98 1.50 1.37
CA TRP A 227 -21.55 1.25 1.60
C TRP A 227 -21.31 0.20 2.68
N GLN A 228 -22.11 0.23 3.76
CA GLN A 228 -22.06 -0.79 4.80
C GLN A 228 -22.49 -2.16 4.26
N ASP A 229 -23.56 -2.22 3.47
CA ASP A 229 -24.01 -3.46 2.80
C ASP A 229 -22.89 -4.04 1.91
N ILE A 230 -22.14 -3.20 1.18
CA ILE A 230 -21.01 -3.67 0.38
C ILE A 230 -19.93 -4.27 1.29
N VAL A 231 -19.48 -3.56 2.33
CA VAL A 231 -18.46 -4.04 3.25
C VAL A 231 -18.84 -5.37 3.90
N ASP A 232 -20.09 -5.49 4.36
CA ASP A 232 -20.57 -6.66 5.09
C ASP A 232 -20.71 -7.91 4.19
N HIS A 233 -20.75 -7.72 2.87
CA HIS A 233 -20.96 -8.80 1.91
C HIS A 233 -19.80 -8.95 0.89
N LEU A 234 -18.65 -8.34 1.15
CA LEU A 234 -17.43 -8.62 0.36
C LEU A 234 -16.98 -10.09 0.56
N PRO A 235 -16.31 -10.68 -0.44
CA PRO A 235 -15.80 -12.04 -0.32
C PRO A 235 -14.70 -12.11 0.73
N THR A 236 -14.66 -13.21 1.47
CA THR A 236 -13.53 -13.52 2.35
C THR A 236 -12.30 -13.95 1.52
N TYR A 237 -11.10 -13.68 2.04
CA TYR A 237 -9.87 -14.09 1.38
C TYR A 237 -9.75 -15.62 1.36
N LYS A 238 -9.49 -16.17 0.18
CA LYS A 238 -9.33 -17.60 -0.01
C LYS A 238 -8.10 -18.11 0.72
N VAL A 239 -8.29 -19.11 1.58
CA VAL A 239 -7.20 -19.82 2.27
C VAL A 239 -6.98 -21.16 1.59
N ILE A 240 -5.72 -21.52 1.39
CA ILE A 240 -5.29 -22.80 0.82
C ILE A 240 -4.19 -23.45 1.67
N MET A 241 -3.99 -24.74 1.46
CA MET A 241 -2.86 -25.50 1.98
C MET A 241 -1.88 -25.76 0.82
N PRO A 242 -0.79 -24.98 0.68
CA PRO A 242 0.14 -25.20 -0.42
C PRO A 242 0.79 -26.58 -0.30
N THR A 243 0.97 -27.22 -1.45
CA THR A 243 1.62 -28.54 -1.52
C THR A 243 3.13 -28.44 -1.68
N ARG A 244 3.63 -27.24 -1.97
CA ARG A 244 5.06 -26.97 -2.15
C ARG A 244 5.74 -26.71 -0.81
N GLN A 245 6.99 -27.19 -0.68
CA GLN A 245 7.87 -26.74 0.40
C GLN A 245 8.10 -25.21 0.28
N PRO A 246 8.30 -24.49 1.39
CA PRO A 246 8.48 -24.97 2.76
C PRO A 246 7.19 -25.02 3.61
N ASN A 247 6.07 -24.52 3.09
CA ASN A 247 4.83 -24.41 3.86
C ASN A 247 3.85 -25.57 3.62
N GLN A 248 4.35 -26.75 3.25
CA GLN A 248 3.48 -27.90 3.05
C GLN A 248 2.59 -28.14 4.29
N GLY A 249 1.28 -28.00 4.08
CA GLY A 249 0.30 -28.22 5.14
C GLY A 249 0.06 -27.04 6.10
N LEU A 250 0.66 -25.87 5.88
CA LEU A 250 0.33 -24.64 6.61
C LEU A 250 -0.63 -23.76 5.78
N PRO A 251 -1.70 -23.22 6.37
CA PRO A 251 -2.64 -22.37 5.66
C PRO A 251 -2.00 -21.04 5.25
N VAL A 252 -2.21 -20.64 4.00
CA VAL A 252 -1.79 -19.36 3.43
C VAL A 252 -2.94 -18.71 2.66
N TYR A 253 -2.90 -17.39 2.47
CA TYR A 253 -3.82 -16.72 1.57
C TYR A 253 -3.43 -16.98 0.11
N ALA A 254 -4.43 -17.34 -0.70
CA ALA A 254 -4.29 -17.47 -2.16
C ALA A 254 -4.38 -16.12 -2.87
N LYS A 255 -3.99 -16.06 -4.14
CA LYS A 255 -4.03 -14.84 -4.97
C LYS A 255 -5.37 -14.62 -5.68
N ASN A 256 -6.24 -15.61 -5.69
CA ASN A 256 -7.59 -15.55 -6.26
C ASN A 256 -8.50 -16.62 -5.63
N GLU A 257 -9.79 -16.58 -5.98
CA GLU A 257 -10.77 -17.55 -5.45
C GLU A 257 -10.51 -18.99 -5.95
N ALA A 258 -9.85 -19.16 -7.07
CA ALA A 258 -9.47 -20.49 -7.58
C ALA A 258 -8.32 -21.15 -6.79
N GLY A 259 -7.64 -20.40 -5.92
CA GLY A 259 -6.58 -20.95 -5.08
C GLY A 259 -5.18 -20.88 -5.68
N TRP A 260 -4.92 -19.90 -6.55
CA TRP A 260 -3.57 -19.68 -7.08
C TRP A 260 -2.59 -19.26 -5.99
N ASP A 261 -1.42 -19.94 -5.92
CA ASP A 261 -0.45 -19.80 -4.84
C ASP A 261 0.99 -19.45 -5.30
N ALA A 262 1.14 -18.91 -6.53
CA ALA A 262 2.49 -18.59 -7.02
C ALA A 262 3.22 -17.65 -6.04
N PRO A 263 4.47 -17.96 -5.64
CA PRO A 263 5.20 -17.21 -4.63
C PRO A 263 5.89 -15.95 -5.16
N ASN A 264 5.46 -15.41 -6.30
CA ASN A 264 5.88 -14.12 -6.82
C ASN A 264 4.90 -13.05 -6.36
N HIS A 265 5.32 -11.81 -6.15
CA HIS A 265 4.49 -10.66 -5.81
C HIS A 265 3.43 -10.96 -4.73
N MET A 266 3.65 -10.51 -3.51
CA MET A 266 2.79 -10.86 -2.35
C MET A 266 1.48 -10.03 -2.30
N ILE A 267 0.78 -9.95 -3.45
CA ILE A 267 -0.46 -9.16 -3.63
C ILE A 267 -1.59 -9.59 -2.69
N GLN A 268 -1.62 -10.85 -2.27
CA GLN A 268 -2.63 -11.37 -1.35
C GLN A 268 -2.53 -10.77 0.07
N LEU A 269 -1.47 -10.04 0.39
CA LEU A 269 -1.31 -9.30 1.64
C LEU A 269 -1.44 -7.78 1.49
N HIS A 270 -1.97 -7.29 0.36
CA HIS A 270 -2.37 -5.88 0.28
C HIS A 270 -3.40 -5.50 1.34
N ALA A 271 -4.16 -6.47 1.85
CA ALA A 271 -5.02 -6.29 3.02
C ALA A 271 -4.25 -5.82 4.28
N ALA A 272 -3.00 -6.30 4.47
CA ALA A 272 -2.14 -5.84 5.55
C ALA A 272 -1.46 -4.51 5.22
N TYR A 273 -0.96 -4.35 4.00
CA TYR A 273 -0.32 -3.12 3.52
C TYR A 273 -0.43 -3.01 1.99
N PRO A 274 -0.93 -1.88 1.44
CA PRO A 274 -1.20 -0.60 2.13
C PRO A 274 -2.64 -0.43 2.66
N CYS A 275 -3.54 -1.41 2.49
CA CYS A 275 -4.96 -1.21 2.82
C CYS A 275 -5.26 -1.23 4.33
N GLU A 276 -4.41 -1.84 5.17
CA GLU A 276 -4.54 -1.88 6.64
C GLU A 276 -5.87 -2.46 7.17
N VAL A 277 -6.62 -3.18 6.32
CA VAL A 277 -7.85 -3.88 6.72
C VAL A 277 -7.57 -5.18 7.47
N LEU A 278 -6.37 -5.72 7.31
CA LEU A 278 -5.79 -6.78 8.14
C LEU A 278 -4.63 -6.19 8.91
N ASN A 279 -4.71 -6.21 10.25
CA ASN A 279 -3.78 -5.50 11.12
C ASN A 279 -3.64 -6.18 12.48
N LEU A 280 -2.86 -5.64 13.42
CA LEU A 280 -2.58 -6.23 14.73
C LEU A 280 -3.82 -6.47 15.60
N ALA A 281 -4.95 -5.81 15.33
CA ALA A 281 -6.22 -6.04 16.00
C ALA A 281 -7.07 -7.15 15.34
N SER A 282 -6.64 -7.69 14.20
CA SER A 282 -7.31 -8.80 13.53
C SER A 282 -7.24 -10.09 14.34
N SER A 283 -8.09 -11.06 14.02
CA SER A 283 -8.12 -12.33 14.75
C SER A 283 -6.76 -13.03 14.75
N PRO A 284 -6.40 -13.75 15.83
CA PRO A 284 -5.14 -14.52 15.86
C PRO A 284 -4.99 -15.50 14.71
N GLU A 285 -6.09 -16.09 14.24
CA GLU A 285 -6.11 -16.99 13.10
C GLU A 285 -5.74 -16.25 11.81
N ALA A 286 -6.37 -15.11 11.51
CA ALA A 286 -6.08 -14.30 10.32
C ALA A 286 -4.61 -13.84 10.31
N LEU A 287 -4.11 -13.38 11.46
CA LEU A 287 -2.70 -13.00 11.61
C LEU A 287 -1.75 -14.19 11.40
N GLN A 288 -2.10 -15.39 11.91
CA GLN A 288 -1.27 -16.57 11.70
C GLN A 288 -1.22 -16.99 10.23
N ILE A 289 -2.35 -16.95 9.51
CA ILE A 289 -2.40 -17.23 8.08
C ILE A 289 -1.55 -16.19 7.31
N ALA A 290 -1.64 -14.92 7.69
CA ALA A 290 -0.82 -13.87 7.08
C ALA A 290 0.69 -14.09 7.32
N ARG A 291 1.11 -14.45 8.54
CA ARG A 291 2.51 -14.80 8.85
C ARG A 291 2.99 -16.02 8.05
N ASN A 292 2.16 -17.04 7.93
CA ASN A 292 2.45 -18.21 7.10
C ASN A 292 2.62 -17.82 5.63
N THR A 293 1.83 -16.85 5.15
CA THR A 293 1.91 -16.32 3.77
C THR A 293 3.23 -15.57 3.56
N VAL A 294 3.65 -14.73 4.52
CA VAL A 294 4.96 -14.06 4.52
C VAL A 294 6.09 -15.08 4.50
N HIS A 295 6.02 -16.09 5.39
CA HIS A 295 7.01 -17.16 5.45
C HIS A 295 7.12 -17.90 4.12
N TYR A 296 5.98 -18.30 3.55
CA TYR A 296 5.92 -18.99 2.25
C TYR A 296 6.59 -18.17 1.15
N TYR A 297 6.29 -16.86 1.09
CA TYR A 297 6.91 -15.96 0.14
C TYR A 297 8.43 -15.88 0.30
N PHE A 298 8.93 -15.60 1.50
CA PHE A 298 10.36 -15.43 1.74
C PHE A 298 11.16 -16.71 1.50
N VAL A 299 10.67 -17.85 1.93
CA VAL A 299 11.41 -19.12 1.80
C VAL A 299 11.27 -19.71 0.41
N ALA A 300 10.10 -19.59 -0.24
CA ALA A 300 9.94 -20.06 -1.61
C ALA A 300 10.74 -19.21 -2.62
N GLN A 301 11.09 -17.99 -2.25
CA GLN A 301 11.91 -17.05 -3.05
C GLN A 301 13.42 -17.14 -2.71
N GLU A 302 13.86 -18.08 -1.90
CA GLU A 302 15.27 -18.19 -1.48
C GLU A 302 16.26 -18.34 -2.65
N GLY A 303 15.80 -18.92 -3.77
CA GLY A 303 16.56 -18.98 -5.02
C GLY A 303 16.37 -17.78 -5.95
N TYR A 304 15.41 -16.92 -5.68
CA TYR A 304 15.19 -15.66 -6.37
C TYR A 304 15.68 -14.52 -5.47
N LYS A 305 16.65 -13.78 -5.93
CA LYS A 305 17.01 -12.52 -5.30
C LYS A 305 15.73 -11.69 -5.24
N LEU A 306 15.27 -11.35 -4.03
CA LEU A 306 14.08 -10.52 -3.78
C LEU A 306 14.35 -9.09 -4.29
N MET A 307 14.44 -8.92 -5.60
CA MET A 307 14.93 -7.71 -6.23
C MET A 307 13.84 -6.93 -6.97
N ASN A 308 12.61 -7.47 -7.03
CA ASN A 308 11.53 -6.72 -7.62
C ASN A 308 10.91 -5.73 -6.60
N GLU A 309 10.12 -4.81 -7.10
CA GLU A 309 9.45 -3.74 -6.37
C GLU A 309 8.63 -4.27 -5.18
N LEU A 310 7.89 -5.35 -5.39
CA LEU A 310 7.03 -5.95 -4.38
C LEU A 310 7.83 -6.71 -3.30
N GLY A 311 9.10 -7.05 -3.59
CA GLY A 311 10.00 -7.60 -2.59
C GLY A 311 10.17 -6.70 -1.38
N LEU A 312 10.26 -5.38 -1.57
CA LEU A 312 10.42 -4.44 -0.46
C LEU A 312 9.12 -4.18 0.30
N SER A 313 7.96 -4.16 -0.37
CA SER A 313 6.67 -4.06 0.34
C SER A 313 6.38 -5.30 1.17
N ALA A 314 6.93 -6.47 0.81
CA ALA A 314 6.82 -7.68 1.60
C ALA A 314 7.40 -7.53 3.02
N TYR A 315 8.44 -6.72 3.19
CA TYR A 315 8.99 -6.42 4.52
C TYR A 315 8.00 -5.58 5.35
N VAL A 316 7.36 -4.60 4.72
CA VAL A 316 6.32 -3.81 5.38
C VAL A 316 5.13 -4.69 5.77
N MET A 317 4.67 -5.54 4.85
CA MET A 317 3.58 -6.50 5.11
C MET A 317 3.93 -7.44 6.28
N GLY A 318 5.18 -7.94 6.31
CA GLY A 318 5.68 -8.76 7.42
C GLY A 318 5.63 -8.00 8.75
N ALA A 319 6.15 -6.79 8.80
CA ALA A 319 6.13 -5.95 10.00
C ALA A 319 4.70 -5.62 10.46
N ARG A 320 3.77 -5.38 9.53
CA ARG A 320 2.37 -5.06 9.84
C ARG A 320 1.58 -6.21 10.45
N VAL A 321 2.01 -7.45 10.24
CA VAL A 321 1.40 -8.64 10.84
C VAL A 321 2.22 -9.25 11.99
N ALA A 322 3.26 -8.54 12.45
CA ALA A 322 4.23 -8.98 13.44
C ALA A 322 4.80 -10.37 13.09
N PHE A 323 5.44 -10.45 11.94
CA PHE A 323 6.21 -11.62 11.48
C PHE A 323 7.51 -11.73 12.29
N ASP A 324 8.38 -12.66 12.00
CA ASP A 324 9.67 -12.80 12.68
C ASP A 324 10.60 -11.61 12.38
N PRO A 325 10.89 -10.72 13.35
CA PRO A 325 11.68 -9.51 13.14
C PRO A 325 13.14 -9.80 12.80
N GLU A 326 13.71 -10.94 13.25
CA GLU A 326 15.09 -11.31 12.94
C GLU A 326 15.21 -11.67 11.45
N ILE A 327 14.23 -12.40 10.90
CA ILE A 327 14.16 -12.71 9.48
C ILE A 327 13.99 -11.42 8.64
N LEU A 328 13.10 -10.51 9.07
CA LEU A 328 12.89 -9.26 8.36
C LEU A 328 14.18 -8.42 8.30
N ILE A 329 14.87 -8.24 9.39
CA ILE A 329 16.14 -7.49 9.44
C ILE A 329 17.21 -8.18 8.61
N ASP A 330 17.35 -9.50 8.69
CA ASP A 330 18.34 -10.25 7.89
C ASP A 330 18.11 -10.04 6.38
N LYS A 331 16.86 -10.15 5.94
CA LYS A 331 16.51 -9.93 4.53
C LYS A 331 16.70 -8.46 4.09
N MET A 332 16.36 -7.48 4.93
CA MET A 332 16.63 -6.07 4.64
C MET A 332 18.14 -5.78 4.58
N ARG A 333 18.94 -6.38 5.47
CA ARG A 333 20.41 -6.29 5.39
C ARG A 333 20.95 -6.81 4.07
N TYR A 334 20.46 -7.99 3.63
CA TYR A 334 20.86 -8.54 2.34
C TYR A 334 20.58 -7.56 1.19
N GLN A 335 19.39 -6.91 1.17
CA GLN A 335 19.09 -5.89 0.16
C GLN A 335 20.05 -4.69 0.25
N ALA A 336 20.35 -4.20 1.45
CA ALA A 336 21.27 -3.09 1.65
C ALA A 336 22.72 -3.44 1.28
N GLU A 337 23.14 -4.71 1.45
CA GLU A 337 24.45 -5.21 1.04
C GLU A 337 24.61 -5.30 -0.48
N THR A 338 23.49 -5.53 -1.20
CA THR A 338 23.49 -5.57 -2.67
C THR A 338 23.43 -4.18 -3.32
N ALA A 339 23.30 -3.12 -2.53
CA ALA A 339 23.28 -1.75 -3.02
C ALA A 339 24.57 -1.38 -3.78
N GLY A 340 24.44 -0.57 -4.81
CA GLY A 340 25.56 -0.07 -5.58
C GLY A 340 26.50 0.81 -4.75
N LYS A 341 27.60 1.26 -5.35
CA LYS A 341 28.58 2.16 -4.71
C LYS A 341 27.99 3.51 -4.25
N ASN A 342 26.88 3.90 -4.84
CA ASN A 342 26.08 5.07 -4.47
C ASN A 342 25.01 4.76 -3.44
N PHE A 343 25.00 3.55 -2.88
CA PHE A 343 24.04 3.03 -1.91
C PHE A 343 22.60 2.89 -2.43
N LEU A 344 22.38 2.99 -3.75
CA LEU A 344 21.06 2.71 -4.33
C LEU A 344 20.83 1.20 -4.39
N ILE A 345 19.68 0.78 -3.87
CA ILE A 345 19.16 -0.55 -4.13
C ILE A 345 18.42 -0.46 -5.46
N THR A 346 18.90 -1.19 -6.45
CA THR A 346 18.29 -1.25 -7.78
C THR A 346 18.49 -2.62 -8.39
N ASP A 347 17.54 -3.05 -9.18
CA ASP A 347 17.60 -4.27 -9.99
C ASP A 347 17.80 -3.97 -11.49
N GLY A 348 18.15 -2.72 -11.83
CA GLY A 348 18.26 -2.22 -13.19
C GLY A 348 16.92 -1.73 -13.78
N HIS A 349 15.80 -1.97 -13.09
CA HIS A 349 14.46 -1.59 -13.58
C HIS A 349 13.75 -0.63 -12.63
N HIS A 350 14.09 -0.64 -11.33
CA HIS A 350 13.38 0.06 -10.27
C HIS A 350 14.36 0.70 -9.31
N CYS A 351 14.05 1.89 -8.82
CA CYS A 351 14.95 2.64 -7.95
C CYS A 351 14.24 3.28 -6.75
N LEU A 352 13.38 4.27 -7.01
CA LEU A 352 12.84 5.11 -5.94
C LEU A 352 11.89 4.36 -4.99
N GLU A 353 11.13 3.42 -5.50
CA GLU A 353 10.26 2.56 -4.69
C GLU A 353 11.02 1.72 -3.66
N LYS A 354 12.32 1.46 -3.90
CA LYS A 354 13.18 0.76 -2.94
C LYS A 354 13.37 1.56 -1.64
N SER A 355 13.04 2.84 -1.63
CA SER A 355 12.98 3.65 -0.41
C SER A 355 11.88 3.18 0.57
N ALA A 356 10.94 2.37 0.12
CA ALA A 356 9.91 1.74 0.97
C ALA A 356 10.50 0.87 2.10
N ILE A 357 11.78 0.48 2.04
CA ILE A 357 12.49 -0.17 3.15
C ILE A 357 12.40 0.64 4.46
N MET A 358 12.35 1.98 4.37
CA MET A 358 12.12 2.84 5.54
C MET A 358 10.80 2.53 6.23
N GLU A 359 9.73 2.32 5.46
CA GLU A 359 8.41 2.04 6.02
C GLU A 359 8.38 0.69 6.73
N ALA A 360 9.16 -0.29 6.28
CA ALA A 360 9.32 -1.55 7.00
C ALA A 360 9.92 -1.30 8.40
N VAL A 361 11.01 -0.55 8.48
CA VAL A 361 11.63 -0.19 9.77
C VAL A 361 10.67 0.63 10.66
N HIS A 362 9.94 1.60 10.08
CA HIS A 362 8.92 2.35 10.83
C HIS A 362 7.85 1.42 11.36
N SER A 363 7.31 0.52 10.54
CA SER A 363 6.25 -0.42 10.92
C SER A 363 6.70 -1.43 11.98
N MET A 364 8.00 -1.78 12.02
CA MET A 364 8.57 -2.60 13.09
C MET A 364 8.64 -1.86 14.43
N MET A 365 8.78 -0.52 14.41
CA MET A 365 8.97 0.29 15.60
C MET A 365 7.72 1.06 16.05
N LEU A 366 6.83 1.44 15.13
CA LEU A 366 5.65 2.25 15.43
C LEU A 366 4.51 1.90 14.48
N GLN A 367 3.39 1.46 15.02
CA GLN A 367 2.15 1.30 14.29
C GLN A 367 1.00 1.99 15.02
N THR A 368 0.01 2.47 14.27
CA THR A 368 -1.27 2.93 14.81
C THR A 368 -2.36 2.04 14.25
N VAL A 369 -3.09 1.37 15.13
CA VAL A 369 -4.21 0.49 14.79
C VAL A 369 -5.37 0.80 15.73
N ASP A 370 -6.55 1.09 15.20
CA ASP A 370 -7.76 1.39 15.95
C ASP A 370 -7.53 2.42 17.09
N ASP A 371 -6.87 3.53 16.75
CA ASP A 371 -6.51 4.62 17.67
C ASP A 371 -5.53 4.22 18.81
N VAL A 372 -4.91 3.04 18.73
CA VAL A 372 -3.89 2.56 19.65
C VAL A 372 -2.50 2.66 19.02
N LEU A 373 -1.56 3.26 19.76
CA LEU A 373 -0.15 3.29 19.38
C LEU A 373 0.56 2.04 19.87
N TYR A 374 1.12 1.27 18.94
CA TYR A 374 1.95 0.11 19.22
C TYR A 374 3.42 0.52 19.05
N LEU A 375 4.17 0.50 20.15
CA LEU A 375 5.60 0.83 20.18
C LEU A 375 6.43 -0.46 20.14
N PHE A 376 7.33 -0.55 19.16
CA PHE A 376 8.17 -1.71 18.89
C PHE A 376 7.37 -3.03 18.75
N PRO A 377 6.25 -3.04 18.00
CA PRO A 377 5.35 -4.20 17.94
C PRO A 377 6.00 -5.43 17.27
N ASP A 378 7.01 -5.20 16.45
CA ASP A 378 7.72 -6.24 15.71
C ASP A 378 9.23 -5.97 15.73
N TRP A 379 9.82 -5.86 16.93
CA TRP A 379 11.23 -5.57 17.12
C TRP A 379 11.95 -6.67 17.90
N MET A 380 13.22 -6.85 17.61
CA MET A 380 14.10 -7.80 18.29
C MET A 380 14.39 -7.32 19.73
N LYS A 381 14.85 -8.24 20.59
CA LYS A 381 15.36 -7.88 21.93
C LYS A 381 16.74 -7.21 21.86
N LYS A 382 16.82 -6.10 21.11
CA LYS A 382 18.03 -5.30 20.91
C LYS A 382 17.73 -3.82 21.10
N PRO A 383 18.65 -3.01 21.60
CA PRO A 383 18.46 -1.57 21.71
C PRO A 383 18.14 -0.93 20.37
N ALA A 384 17.17 -0.02 20.37
CA ALA A 384 16.82 0.79 19.23
C ALA A 384 16.13 2.07 19.66
N SER A 385 16.18 3.11 18.85
CA SER A 385 15.49 4.36 19.09
C SER A 385 15.01 5.05 17.83
N PHE A 386 13.96 5.85 17.98
CA PHE A 386 13.52 6.77 16.94
C PHE A 386 13.06 8.10 17.55
N THR A 387 13.21 9.14 16.73
CA THR A 387 12.85 10.49 17.14
C THR A 387 11.89 11.09 16.11
N ARG A 388 10.71 11.56 16.60
CA ARG A 388 9.73 12.30 15.81
C ARG A 388 9.19 11.54 14.60
N LEU A 389 8.98 10.24 14.69
CA LEU A 389 8.13 9.54 13.74
C LEU A 389 6.70 10.04 13.90
N ARG A 390 6.01 10.15 12.78
CA ARG A 390 4.62 10.58 12.77
C ARG A 390 3.70 9.35 12.88
N ALA A 391 2.75 9.43 13.79
CA ALA A 391 1.68 8.45 13.94
C ALA A 391 0.34 9.04 13.48
N LYS A 392 -0.63 8.20 13.16
CA LYS A 392 -1.99 8.63 12.84
C LYS A 392 -2.59 9.42 14.01
N GLY A 393 -3.47 10.38 13.70
CA GLY A 393 -3.95 11.38 14.66
C GLY A 393 -3.03 12.61 14.76
N GLY A 394 -1.98 12.70 13.92
CA GLY A 394 -1.08 13.85 13.87
C GLY A 394 -0.01 13.86 14.95
N PHE A 395 0.19 12.75 15.70
CA PHE A 395 1.18 12.68 16.76
C PHE A 395 2.61 12.59 16.23
N LEU A 396 3.55 13.24 16.93
CA LEU A 396 4.99 13.06 16.73
C LEU A 396 5.53 12.27 17.92
N VAL A 397 5.95 11.05 17.68
CA VAL A 397 6.36 10.10 18.69
C VAL A 397 7.87 9.95 18.68
N SER A 398 8.46 9.91 19.88
CA SER A 398 9.86 9.52 20.10
C SER A 398 9.90 8.44 21.16
N ALA A 399 10.65 7.39 20.93
CA ALA A 399 10.78 6.28 21.85
C ALA A 399 12.16 5.63 21.74
N SER A 400 12.61 5.02 22.84
CA SER A 400 13.78 4.16 22.87
C SER A 400 13.47 2.87 23.61
N TYR A 401 14.11 1.81 23.18
CA TYR A 401 14.02 0.47 23.72
C TYR A 401 15.43 -0.05 23.98
N ASP A 402 15.73 -0.50 25.19
CA ASP A 402 17.07 -0.99 25.56
C ASP A 402 17.26 -2.50 25.39
N GLY A 403 16.28 -3.17 24.80
CA GLY A 403 16.21 -4.63 24.66
C GLY A 403 15.34 -5.30 25.73
N CYS A 404 14.87 -4.53 26.72
CA CYS A 404 14.03 -4.99 27.83
C CYS A 404 12.95 -3.98 28.22
N LEU A 405 13.33 -2.71 28.38
CA LEU A 405 12.45 -1.62 28.82
C LEU A 405 12.20 -0.62 27.69
N LEU A 406 10.96 -0.12 27.65
CA LEU A 406 10.52 0.90 26.72
C LEU A 406 10.52 2.27 27.41
N TYR A 407 11.16 3.24 26.78
CA TYR A 407 11.19 4.63 27.23
C TYR A 407 10.49 5.52 26.19
N THR A 408 9.52 6.32 26.62
CA THR A 408 8.80 7.26 25.77
C THR A 408 8.91 8.67 26.33
N SER A 409 9.05 9.65 25.44
CA SER A 409 8.95 11.07 25.80
C SER A 409 7.79 11.67 25.00
N PRO A 410 6.62 11.88 25.59
CA PRO A 410 5.53 12.59 24.91
C PRO A 410 5.97 14.02 24.64
N SER A 411 5.75 14.50 23.42
CA SER A 411 6.00 15.90 23.07
C SER A 411 5.00 16.79 23.83
N PRO A 412 5.42 17.97 24.36
CA PRO A 412 4.49 18.95 24.96
C PRO A 412 3.37 19.42 24.02
N ARG A 413 3.51 19.24 22.70
CA ARG A 413 2.46 19.51 21.71
C ARG A 413 1.40 18.42 21.69
N ASP A 414 1.73 17.20 22.06
CA ASP A 414 0.81 16.07 22.08
C ASP A 414 -0.18 16.16 23.26
N MET A 415 0.17 16.92 24.30
CA MET A 415 -0.68 17.15 25.48
C MET A 415 -1.71 18.30 25.30
N ARG A 416 -1.72 19.01 24.17
CA ARG A 416 -2.61 20.17 23.96
C ARG A 416 -3.82 19.88 23.09
N ARG A 417 -4.09 18.64 22.71
CA ARG A 417 -5.25 18.23 21.91
C ARG A 417 -6.16 17.24 22.65
N SER A 418 -6.29 17.40 23.97
CA SER A 418 -7.38 16.80 24.74
C SER A 418 -8.51 17.80 24.92
#